data_7d634e5fe1151339d49c6f75a97f0b68
#
_entry.id   7d634e5fe1151339d49c6f75a97f0b68
#
_cell.length_a   1.000
_cell.length_b   1.000
_cell.length_c   1.000
_cell.angle_alpha   90.00
_cell.angle_beta   90.00
_cell.angle_gamma   90.00
#
_symmetry.space_group_name_H-M   'P 1'
#
loop_
_entity.id
_entity.type
_entity.pdbx_description
1 polymer ?
#
loop_
_entity_poly.entity_id
_entity_poly.type
_entity_poly.pdbx_seq_one_letter_code
_entity_poly.pdbx_strand_id
1 'polypeptide(L)'
;IFNNRLHVILLSMFVIFILVILRFVPKAQYGITRVLKTEDRRTYGDIYFPLSILILWILAGDDKILYYVPVLILMFSDATAALAGKYYGKFKYDAVEGKKSVEGSIIFFLTTYLFTSMTLQFYTNIESQKIILISLLLGLIEMVLEAISWRGLDNLFIPLMSFFMLKSFISVSYEKLVFDFIITILLFIGSLFGNKKRELAS
;
A
#
# COMPACT_ATOMS: atom_id res chain seq x y z
N ILE A 1 -4.96 1.23 23.50
CA ILE A 1 -6.36 0.79 23.52
C ILE A 1 -6.45 -0.75 23.40
N PHE A 2 -5.65 -1.40 22.57
CA PHE A 2 -5.66 -2.85 22.42
C PHE A 2 -4.44 -3.47 23.10
N ASN A 3 -4.53 -3.66 24.42
CA ASN A 3 -3.47 -4.31 25.19
C ASN A 3 -3.48 -5.85 25.04
N ASN A 4 -4.53 -6.40 24.46
CA ASN A 4 -4.69 -7.84 24.27
C ASN A 4 -4.77 -8.16 22.76
N ARG A 5 -3.84 -8.96 22.27
CA ARG A 5 -3.79 -9.42 20.87
C ARG A 5 -5.08 -10.07 20.41
N LEU A 6 -5.78 -10.74 21.31
CA LEU A 6 -7.04 -11.42 21.03
C LEU A 6 -8.14 -10.46 20.53
N HIS A 7 -8.21 -9.24 21.07
CA HIS A 7 -9.25 -8.29 20.68
C HIS A 7 -9.14 -7.85 19.21
N VAL A 8 -7.92 -7.60 18.72
CA VAL A 8 -7.70 -7.23 17.30
C VAL A 8 -8.06 -8.39 16.39
N ILE A 9 -7.66 -9.62 16.75
CA ILE A 9 -7.96 -10.82 15.97
C ILE A 9 -9.48 -11.02 15.90
N LEU A 10 -10.18 -10.99 17.03
CA LEU A 10 -11.64 -11.18 17.08
C LEU A 10 -12.38 -10.09 16.31
N LEU A 11 -11.96 -8.83 16.44
CA LEU A 11 -12.57 -7.73 15.72
C LEU A 11 -12.37 -7.86 14.20
N SER A 12 -11.15 -8.16 13.75
CA SER A 12 -10.86 -8.35 12.34
C SER A 12 -11.63 -9.53 11.76
N MET A 13 -11.67 -10.66 12.46
CA MET A 13 -12.45 -11.83 12.03
C MET A 13 -13.95 -11.51 11.96
N PHE A 14 -14.48 -10.77 12.93
CA PHE A 14 -15.89 -10.36 12.95
C PHE A 14 -16.22 -9.45 11.77
N VAL A 15 -15.36 -8.48 11.46
CA VAL A 15 -15.53 -7.59 10.30
C VAL A 15 -15.48 -8.39 9.00
N ILE A 16 -14.49 -9.28 8.83
CA ILE A 16 -14.39 -10.15 7.65
C ILE A 16 -15.65 -11.00 7.49
N PHE A 17 -16.13 -11.60 8.58
CA PHE A 17 -17.34 -12.43 8.59
C PHE A 17 -18.57 -11.65 8.13
N ILE A 18 -18.77 -10.43 8.64
CA ILE A 18 -19.86 -9.54 8.23
C ILE A 18 -19.74 -9.20 6.73
N LEU A 19 -18.56 -8.82 6.26
CA LEU A 19 -18.38 -8.44 4.85
C LEU A 19 -18.63 -9.61 3.91
N VAL A 20 -18.20 -10.81 4.29
CA VAL A 20 -18.48 -12.04 3.54
C VAL A 20 -19.99 -12.32 3.51
N ILE A 21 -20.69 -12.24 4.65
CA ILE A 21 -22.15 -12.43 4.67
C ILE A 21 -22.86 -11.40 3.81
N LEU A 22 -22.53 -10.11 3.95
CA LEU A 22 -23.13 -9.04 3.13
C LEU A 22 -22.94 -9.25 1.63
N ARG A 23 -21.84 -9.91 1.24
CA ARG A 23 -21.56 -10.21 -0.17
C ARG A 23 -22.38 -11.35 -0.72
N PHE A 24 -22.68 -12.38 0.08
CA PHE A 24 -23.40 -13.58 -0.35
C PHE A 24 -24.90 -13.54 -0.09
N VAL A 25 -25.40 -12.60 0.74
CA VAL A 25 -26.85 -12.48 1.03
C VAL A 25 -27.51 -11.49 0.07
N PRO A 26 -28.37 -11.97 -0.88
CA PRO A 26 -28.96 -11.10 -1.92
C PRO A 26 -29.80 -9.95 -1.37
N LYS A 27 -30.50 -10.15 -0.25
CA LYS A 27 -31.35 -9.14 0.41
C LYS A 27 -30.57 -8.01 1.06
N ALA A 28 -29.36 -8.27 1.55
CA ALA A 28 -28.50 -7.22 2.10
C ALA A 28 -27.97 -6.25 1.02
N GLN A 29 -28.08 -6.63 -0.25
CA GLN A 29 -27.61 -5.82 -1.38
C GLN A 29 -28.50 -4.58 -1.64
N TYR A 30 -29.70 -4.47 -1.09
CA TYR A 30 -30.61 -3.35 -1.37
C TYR A 30 -30.43 -2.12 -0.48
N GLY A 31 -29.72 -2.21 0.64
CA GLY A 31 -29.50 -1.12 1.59
C GLY A 31 -28.05 -0.64 1.63
N ILE A 32 -27.25 -1.25 2.47
CA ILE A 32 -25.86 -0.86 2.76
C ILE A 32 -24.93 -1.05 1.56
N THR A 33 -25.17 -2.07 0.72
CA THR A 33 -24.35 -2.36 -0.47
C THR A 33 -24.51 -1.33 -1.59
N ARG A 34 -25.56 -0.51 -1.59
CA ARG A 34 -25.65 0.60 -2.56
C ARG A 34 -24.59 1.67 -2.30
N VAL A 35 -24.18 1.83 -1.03
CA VAL A 35 -23.11 2.74 -0.61
C VAL A 35 -21.73 2.15 -0.93
N LEU A 36 -21.58 0.82 -0.83
CA LEU A 36 -20.34 0.11 -1.13
C LEU A 36 -20.16 -0.20 -2.64
N LYS A 37 -21.27 -0.20 -3.43
CA LYS A 37 -21.29 -0.45 -4.87
C LYS A 37 -21.23 0.81 -5.72
N THR A 38 -20.63 1.89 -5.27
CA THR A 38 -20.51 3.13 -6.04
C THR A 38 -19.60 3.00 -7.28
N GLU A 39 -18.95 1.86 -7.47
CA GLU A 39 -18.26 1.53 -8.72
C GLU A 39 -18.67 0.13 -9.20
N ASP A 40 -18.91 -0.02 -10.51
CA ASP A 40 -19.24 -1.28 -11.21
C ASP A 40 -18.14 -2.36 -11.16
N ARG A 41 -17.13 -2.17 -10.33
CA ARG A 41 -15.99 -3.07 -10.19
C ARG A 41 -16.27 -4.11 -9.11
N ARG A 42 -16.30 -5.37 -9.49
CA ARG A 42 -16.30 -6.51 -8.55
C ARG A 42 -14.91 -6.68 -7.93
N THR A 43 -14.49 -5.74 -7.07
CA THR A 43 -13.23 -5.86 -6.33
C THR A 43 -13.45 -6.62 -5.03
N TYR A 44 -12.41 -7.28 -4.53
CA TYR A 44 -12.39 -7.94 -3.22
C TYR A 44 -11.66 -7.10 -2.17
N GLY A 45 -11.34 -5.84 -2.50
CA GLY A 45 -10.58 -4.93 -1.65
C GLY A 45 -11.20 -4.70 -0.28
N ASP A 46 -12.55 -4.73 -0.20
CA ASP A 46 -13.31 -4.65 1.05
C ASP A 46 -12.98 -5.79 2.03
N ILE A 47 -12.73 -7.00 1.52
CA ILE A 47 -12.33 -8.18 2.32
C ILE A 47 -10.81 -8.18 2.55
N TYR A 48 -10.02 -7.82 1.54
CA TYR A 48 -8.56 -7.82 1.63
C TYR A 48 -8.03 -6.81 2.64
N PHE A 49 -8.69 -5.67 2.80
CA PHE A 49 -8.31 -4.65 3.79
C PHE A 49 -8.29 -5.19 5.24
N PRO A 50 -9.39 -5.69 5.84
CA PRO A 50 -9.34 -6.22 7.20
C PRO A 50 -8.53 -7.52 7.30
N LEU A 51 -8.42 -8.30 6.20
CA LEU A 51 -7.58 -9.48 6.15
C LEU A 51 -6.09 -9.12 6.27
N SER A 52 -5.64 -8.10 5.57
CA SER A 52 -4.25 -7.63 5.66
C SER A 52 -3.93 -7.09 7.06
N ILE A 53 -4.83 -6.35 7.69
CA ILE A 53 -4.69 -5.88 9.07
C ILE A 53 -4.51 -7.05 10.04
N LEU A 54 -5.33 -8.12 9.88
CA LEU A 54 -5.22 -9.32 10.69
C LEU A 54 -3.88 -10.03 10.49
N ILE A 55 -3.47 -10.24 9.25
CA ILE A 55 -2.19 -10.89 8.92
C ILE A 55 -1.02 -10.07 9.45
N LEU A 56 -1.01 -8.76 9.23
CA LEU A 56 0.03 -7.87 9.76
C LEU A 56 0.13 -7.93 11.28
N TRP A 57 -1.00 -7.96 11.98
CA TRP A 57 -1.03 -8.08 13.44
C TRP A 57 -0.38 -9.37 13.93
N ILE A 58 -0.62 -10.48 13.22
CA ILE A 58 0.00 -11.77 13.55
C ILE A 58 1.49 -11.75 13.23
N LEU A 59 1.89 -11.25 12.06
CA LEU A 59 3.30 -11.23 11.60
C LEU A 59 4.19 -10.27 12.39
N ALA A 60 3.66 -9.09 12.74
CA ALA A 60 4.41 -8.06 13.45
C ALA A 60 4.71 -8.47 14.91
N GLY A 61 3.85 -9.29 15.50
CA GLY A 61 4.06 -9.73 16.87
C GLY A 61 4.07 -8.56 17.84
N ASP A 62 5.20 -8.36 18.55
CA ASP A 62 5.38 -7.25 19.49
C ASP A 62 6.02 -6.02 18.86
N ASP A 63 6.47 -6.12 17.60
CA ASP A 63 7.07 -5.01 16.87
C ASP A 63 5.98 -4.08 16.31
N LYS A 64 5.69 -3.03 17.07
CA LYS A 64 4.67 -2.04 16.72
C LYS A 64 4.99 -1.28 15.44
N ILE A 65 6.28 -1.07 15.12
CA ILE A 65 6.71 -0.33 13.93
C ILE A 65 6.37 -1.10 12.68
N LEU A 66 6.65 -2.41 12.69
CA LEU A 66 6.33 -3.31 11.58
C LEU A 66 4.81 -3.48 11.36
N TYR A 67 3.99 -3.11 12.34
CA TYR A 67 2.54 -3.05 12.18
C TYR A 67 2.06 -1.66 11.73
N TYR A 68 2.50 -0.59 12.40
CA TYR A 68 1.96 0.74 12.16
C TYR A 68 2.30 1.29 10.78
N VAL A 69 3.56 1.15 10.33
CA VAL A 69 3.98 1.70 9.04
C VAL A 69 3.16 1.10 7.88
N PRO A 70 3.04 -0.23 7.72
CA PRO A 70 2.21 -0.80 6.65
C PRO A 70 0.73 -0.41 6.73
N VAL A 71 0.17 -0.33 7.94
CA VAL A 71 -1.24 0.07 8.13
C VAL A 71 -1.45 1.54 7.77
N LEU A 72 -0.53 2.44 8.14
CA LEU A 72 -0.59 3.85 7.77
C LEU A 72 -0.48 4.05 6.25
N ILE A 73 0.41 3.31 5.59
CA ILE A 73 0.53 3.33 4.13
C ILE A 73 -0.80 2.90 3.50
N LEU A 74 -1.34 1.75 3.90
CA LEU A 74 -2.60 1.23 3.38
C LEU A 74 -3.76 2.23 3.57
N MET A 75 -3.87 2.86 4.73
CA MET A 75 -5.00 3.75 5.05
C MET A 75 -4.88 5.11 4.39
N PHE A 76 -3.69 5.70 4.36
CA PHE A 76 -3.51 7.09 3.94
C PHE A 76 -2.96 7.23 2.53
N SER A 77 -1.98 6.41 2.12
CA SER A 77 -1.36 6.58 0.81
C SER A 77 -2.32 6.22 -0.32
N ASP A 78 -3.07 5.14 -0.20
CA ASP A 78 -4.08 4.75 -1.18
C ASP A 78 -5.23 5.78 -1.24
N ALA A 79 -5.78 6.18 -0.10
CA ALA A 79 -6.88 7.14 -0.06
C ALA A 79 -6.49 8.51 -0.63
N THR A 80 -5.31 9.03 -0.27
CA THR A 80 -4.83 10.32 -0.78
C THR A 80 -4.48 10.28 -2.26
N ALA A 81 -3.89 9.17 -2.73
CA ALA A 81 -3.59 8.95 -4.14
C ALA A 81 -4.87 8.89 -4.99
N ALA A 82 -5.88 8.15 -4.54
CA ALA A 82 -7.17 8.07 -5.20
C ALA A 82 -7.86 9.45 -5.30
N LEU A 83 -7.85 10.23 -4.22
CA LEU A 83 -8.38 11.59 -4.21
C LEU A 83 -7.59 12.51 -5.15
N ALA A 84 -6.27 12.49 -5.08
CA ALA A 84 -5.41 13.30 -5.94
C ALA A 84 -5.60 12.94 -7.42
N GLY A 85 -5.63 11.66 -7.74
CA GLY A 85 -5.87 11.17 -9.10
C GLY A 85 -7.23 11.56 -9.65
N LYS A 86 -8.26 11.59 -8.79
CA LYS A 86 -9.62 12.00 -9.15
C LYS A 86 -9.74 13.50 -9.42
N TYR A 87 -9.18 14.34 -8.54
CA TYR A 87 -9.38 15.80 -8.59
C TYR A 87 -8.31 16.53 -9.40
N TYR A 88 -7.09 16.00 -9.42
CA TYR A 88 -5.92 16.68 -10.03
C TYR A 88 -5.26 15.88 -11.14
N GLY A 89 -5.68 14.62 -11.41
CA GLY A 89 -5.07 13.71 -12.38
C GLY A 89 -5.25 14.15 -13.82
N LYS A 90 -4.27 14.88 -14.35
CA LYS A 90 -4.20 15.36 -15.76
C LYS A 90 -3.52 14.34 -16.67
N PHE A 91 -2.37 13.80 -16.22
CA PHE A 91 -1.56 12.85 -16.98
C PHE A 91 -1.97 11.43 -16.60
N LYS A 92 -2.77 10.80 -17.46
CA LYS A 92 -3.26 9.44 -17.24
C LYS A 92 -2.42 8.42 -17.99
N TYR A 93 -2.24 7.26 -17.38
CA TYR A 93 -1.60 6.08 -17.97
C TYR A 93 -2.49 4.86 -17.80
N ASP A 94 -2.33 3.88 -18.69
CA ASP A 94 -3.05 2.62 -18.62
C ASP A 94 -2.41 1.73 -17.55
N ALA A 95 -3.20 1.37 -16.56
CA ALA A 95 -2.84 0.43 -15.50
C ALA A 95 -3.54 -0.91 -15.76
N VAL A 96 -3.19 -1.95 -15.00
CA VAL A 96 -3.81 -3.28 -15.12
C VAL A 96 -5.32 -3.20 -14.91
N GLU A 97 -5.77 -2.28 -14.06
CA GLU A 97 -7.18 -2.04 -13.80
C GLU A 97 -7.58 -0.58 -14.09
N GLY A 98 -7.85 -0.32 -15.38
CA GLY A 98 -8.31 0.99 -15.83
C GLY A 98 -7.20 2.02 -15.96
N LYS A 99 -7.55 3.31 -15.79
CA LYS A 99 -6.62 4.44 -15.92
C LYS A 99 -6.27 4.99 -14.56
N LYS A 100 -4.97 5.07 -14.29
CA LYS A 100 -4.40 5.78 -13.14
C LYS A 100 -3.79 7.11 -13.59
N SER A 101 -3.36 7.96 -12.67
CA SER A 101 -2.74 9.23 -12.98
C SER A 101 -1.36 9.37 -12.34
N VAL A 102 -0.47 10.04 -13.05
CA VAL A 102 0.89 10.33 -12.55
C VAL A 102 0.84 11.13 -11.25
N GLU A 103 -0.08 12.09 -11.16
CA GLU A 103 -0.28 12.91 -9.95
C GLU A 103 -0.72 12.04 -8.75
N GLY A 104 -1.63 11.09 -8.97
CA GLY A 104 -2.03 10.13 -7.95
C GLY A 104 -0.84 9.29 -7.47
N SER A 105 -0.04 8.75 -8.40
CA SER A 105 1.15 7.95 -8.06
C SER A 105 2.21 8.77 -7.31
N ILE A 106 2.42 10.04 -7.69
CA ILE A 106 3.33 10.93 -6.96
C ILE A 106 2.83 11.18 -5.53
N ILE A 107 1.53 11.41 -5.34
CA ILE A 107 0.95 11.60 -4.00
C ILE A 107 1.05 10.31 -3.19
N PHE A 108 0.85 9.14 -3.80
CA PHE A 108 1.08 7.86 -3.14
C PHE A 108 2.50 7.73 -2.60
N PHE A 109 3.49 8.01 -3.46
CA PHE A 109 4.91 8.03 -3.10
C PHE A 109 5.20 9.00 -1.93
N LEU A 110 4.76 10.25 -2.06
CA LEU A 110 5.02 11.29 -1.06
C LEU A 110 4.38 10.96 0.29
N THR A 111 3.17 10.44 0.29
CA THR A 111 2.46 10.05 1.53
C THR A 111 3.11 8.84 2.18
N THR A 112 3.52 7.84 1.40
CA THR A 112 4.26 6.68 1.90
C THR A 112 5.59 7.12 2.51
N TYR A 113 6.35 7.97 1.82
CA TYR A 113 7.58 8.55 2.32
C TYR A 113 7.36 9.28 3.65
N LEU A 114 6.36 10.15 3.71
CA LEU A 114 6.06 10.97 4.88
C LEU A 114 5.71 10.11 6.10
N PHE A 115 4.75 9.19 5.96
CA PHE A 115 4.33 8.34 7.08
C PHE A 115 5.43 7.39 7.54
N THR A 116 6.22 6.83 6.62
CA THR A 116 7.34 5.97 6.97
C THR A 116 8.41 6.76 7.71
N SER A 117 8.85 7.91 7.16
CA SER A 117 9.91 8.73 7.76
C SER A 117 9.50 9.27 9.14
N MET A 118 8.28 9.79 9.28
CA MET A 118 7.77 10.26 10.56
C MET A 118 7.70 9.15 11.60
N THR A 119 7.13 7.99 11.23
CA THR A 119 7.00 6.87 12.16
C THR A 119 8.37 6.37 12.62
N LEU A 120 9.32 6.18 11.71
CA LEU A 120 10.68 5.75 12.06
C LEU A 120 11.40 6.80 12.89
N GLN A 121 11.29 8.09 12.57
CA GLN A 121 11.94 9.18 13.30
C GLN A 121 11.44 9.33 14.74
N PHE A 122 10.13 9.15 14.98
CA PHE A 122 9.56 9.33 16.30
C PHE A 122 9.61 8.09 17.19
N TYR A 123 9.65 6.90 16.59
CA TYR A 123 9.50 5.66 17.35
C TYR A 123 10.73 4.74 17.28
N THR A 124 11.83 5.14 16.62
CA THR A 124 13.06 4.36 16.54
C THR A 124 14.28 5.24 16.78
N ASN A 125 15.41 4.59 17.09
CA ASN A 125 16.72 5.23 17.20
C ASN A 125 17.57 5.06 15.93
N ILE A 126 16.95 4.84 14.77
CA ILE A 126 17.64 4.71 13.49
C ILE A 126 18.17 6.08 13.06
N GLU A 127 19.38 6.11 12.51
CA GLU A 127 19.98 7.35 12.00
C GLU A 127 19.10 7.98 10.89
N SER A 128 18.96 9.30 10.92
CA SER A 128 18.10 10.05 10.00
C SER A 128 18.44 9.79 8.53
N GLN A 129 19.72 9.62 8.19
CA GLN A 129 20.12 9.28 6.81
C GLN A 129 19.57 7.92 6.35
N LYS A 130 19.61 6.93 7.26
CA LYS A 130 19.06 5.59 7.00
C LYS A 130 17.54 5.64 6.90
N ILE A 131 16.87 6.41 7.74
CA ILE A 131 15.42 6.63 7.68
C ILE A 131 14.99 7.21 6.32
N ILE A 132 15.70 8.23 5.82
CA ILE A 132 15.44 8.84 4.53
C ILE A 132 15.51 7.78 3.41
N LEU A 133 16.58 6.97 3.37
CA LEU A 133 16.73 5.93 2.37
C LEU A 133 15.65 4.85 2.44
N ILE A 134 15.33 4.37 3.65
CA ILE A 134 14.24 3.39 3.85
C ILE A 134 12.94 3.95 3.32
N SER A 135 12.61 5.19 3.66
CA SER A 135 11.35 5.82 3.28
C SER A 135 11.26 6.08 1.77
N LEU A 136 12.38 6.46 1.13
CA LEU A 136 12.45 6.63 -0.32
C LEU A 136 12.29 5.30 -1.05
N LEU A 137 13.01 4.26 -0.62
CA LEU A 137 12.93 2.92 -1.21
C LEU A 137 11.51 2.36 -1.08
N LEU A 138 10.95 2.40 0.12
CA LEU A 138 9.61 1.89 0.38
C LEU A 138 8.58 2.64 -0.47
N GLY A 139 8.65 3.97 -0.50
CA GLY A 139 7.75 4.79 -1.30
C GLY A 139 7.81 4.50 -2.80
N LEU A 140 9.03 4.35 -3.36
CA LEU A 140 9.20 4.04 -4.79
C LEU A 140 8.65 2.67 -5.16
N ILE A 141 8.96 1.66 -4.35
CA ILE A 141 8.54 0.28 -4.64
C ILE A 141 7.03 0.14 -4.47
N GLU A 142 6.46 0.71 -3.40
CA GLU A 142 5.02 0.66 -3.16
C GLU A 142 4.22 1.46 -4.21
N MET A 143 4.74 2.58 -4.70
CA MET A 143 4.15 3.32 -5.81
C MET A 143 4.06 2.45 -7.09
N VAL A 144 5.09 1.64 -7.37
CA VAL A 144 5.07 0.72 -8.52
C VAL A 144 4.08 -0.41 -8.28
N LEU A 145 4.04 -0.98 -7.07
CA LEU A 145 3.08 -2.03 -6.71
C LEU A 145 1.63 -1.53 -6.82
N GLU A 146 1.36 -0.30 -6.37
CA GLU A 146 0.05 0.35 -6.52
C GLU A 146 -0.32 0.49 -8.00
N ALA A 147 0.63 0.92 -8.86
CA ALA A 147 0.40 1.11 -10.28
C ALA A 147 0.03 -0.19 -11.03
N ILE A 148 0.55 -1.34 -10.60
CA ILE A 148 0.32 -2.66 -11.23
C ILE A 148 -0.75 -3.49 -10.51
N SER A 149 -1.34 -3.00 -9.43
CA SER A 149 -2.31 -3.74 -8.64
C SER A 149 -3.61 -4.01 -9.40
N TRP A 150 -4.30 -5.09 -9.04
CA TRP A 150 -5.48 -5.58 -9.73
C TRP A 150 -6.55 -6.09 -8.75
N ARG A 151 -7.82 -5.77 -9.02
CA ARG A 151 -9.02 -6.25 -8.30
C ARG A 151 -9.00 -6.04 -6.78
N GLY A 152 -8.42 -4.94 -6.32
CA GLY A 152 -8.31 -4.63 -4.89
C GLY A 152 -7.22 -5.42 -4.17
N LEU A 153 -6.33 -6.12 -4.89
CA LEU A 153 -5.18 -6.83 -4.33
C LEU A 153 -4.14 -5.87 -3.72
N ASP A 154 -4.14 -4.58 -4.09
CA ASP A 154 -3.41 -3.51 -3.42
C ASP A 154 -3.64 -3.53 -1.91
N ASN A 155 -4.90 -3.65 -1.47
CA ASN A 155 -5.26 -3.72 -0.05
C ASN A 155 -4.65 -4.92 0.70
N LEU A 156 -4.13 -5.91 -0.01
CA LEU A 156 -3.44 -7.06 0.56
C LEU A 156 -1.93 -6.99 0.33
N PHE A 157 -1.51 -6.75 -0.92
CA PHE A 157 -0.09 -6.82 -1.28
C PHE A 157 0.72 -5.62 -0.77
N ILE A 158 0.20 -4.39 -0.87
CA ILE A 158 0.90 -3.19 -0.38
C ILE A 158 1.28 -3.36 1.09
N PRO A 159 0.35 -3.62 2.04
CA PRO A 159 0.72 -3.70 3.44
C PRO A 159 1.63 -4.90 3.77
N LEU A 160 1.46 -6.05 3.09
CA LEU A 160 2.34 -7.20 3.31
C LEU A 160 3.75 -6.95 2.77
N MET A 161 3.88 -6.37 1.57
CA MET A 161 5.18 -6.01 1.01
C MET A 161 5.86 -4.93 1.83
N SER A 162 5.11 -3.91 2.28
CA SER A 162 5.62 -2.89 3.22
C SER A 162 6.20 -3.53 4.48
N PHE A 163 5.51 -4.52 5.05
CA PHE A 163 6.01 -5.24 6.22
C PHE A 163 7.34 -5.94 5.94
N PHE A 164 7.41 -6.78 4.89
CA PHE A 164 8.61 -7.55 4.60
C PHE A 164 9.79 -6.66 4.20
N MET A 165 9.53 -5.63 3.38
CA MET A 165 10.56 -4.68 2.97
C MET A 165 11.07 -3.85 4.13
N LEU A 166 10.17 -3.29 4.96
CA LEU A 166 10.57 -2.52 6.12
C LEU A 166 11.42 -3.35 7.08
N LYS A 167 10.99 -4.58 7.37
CA LYS A 167 11.74 -5.52 8.20
C LYS A 167 13.15 -5.79 7.65
N SER A 168 13.26 -6.00 6.34
CA SER A 168 14.55 -6.19 5.66
C SER A 168 15.40 -4.92 5.72
N PHE A 169 14.84 -3.75 5.36
CA PHE A 169 15.58 -2.50 5.29
C PHE A 169 16.10 -2.01 6.65
N ILE A 170 15.37 -2.25 7.73
CA ILE A 170 15.83 -1.93 9.09
C ILE A 170 17.05 -2.79 9.45
N SER A 171 17.09 -4.04 9.02
CA SER A 171 18.14 -5.01 9.41
C SER A 171 19.44 -4.90 8.61
N VAL A 172 19.42 -4.32 7.40
CA VAL A 172 20.62 -4.22 6.55
C VAL A 172 21.45 -2.97 6.85
N SER A 173 22.71 -2.96 6.40
CA SER A 173 23.60 -1.79 6.56
C SER A 173 23.18 -0.63 5.66
N TYR A 174 23.67 0.58 5.98
CA TYR A 174 23.42 1.78 5.19
C TYR A 174 23.95 1.65 3.76
N GLU A 175 25.16 1.10 3.59
CA GLU A 175 25.79 0.90 2.28
C GLU A 175 24.95 -0.03 1.38
N LYS A 176 24.40 -1.09 1.97
CA LYS A 176 23.49 -2.00 1.26
C LYS A 176 22.22 -1.28 0.80
N LEU A 177 21.64 -0.42 1.64
CA LEU A 177 20.46 0.38 1.27
C LEU A 177 20.78 1.37 0.14
N VAL A 178 21.96 2.01 0.15
CA VAL A 178 22.40 2.90 -0.94
C VAL A 178 22.50 2.10 -2.25
N PHE A 179 23.08 0.91 -2.20
CA PHE A 179 23.19 0.04 -3.38
C PHE A 179 21.80 -0.36 -3.90
N ASP A 180 20.90 -0.79 -3.02
CA ASP A 180 19.53 -1.18 -3.37
C ASP A 180 18.74 0.02 -3.94
N PHE A 181 18.97 1.24 -3.43
CA PHE A 181 18.37 2.46 -3.95
C PHE A 181 18.85 2.77 -5.37
N ILE A 182 20.14 2.68 -5.63
CA ILE A 182 20.70 2.90 -6.98
C ILE A 182 20.10 1.88 -7.97
N ILE A 183 20.06 0.60 -7.59
CA ILE A 183 19.46 -0.43 -8.45
C ILE A 183 17.97 -0.14 -8.71
N THR A 184 17.21 0.22 -7.69
CA THR A 184 15.78 0.53 -7.83
C THR A 184 15.56 1.70 -8.79
N ILE A 185 16.35 2.76 -8.69
CA ILE A 185 16.30 3.89 -9.61
C ILE A 185 16.66 3.48 -11.04
N LEU A 186 17.72 2.69 -11.24
CA LEU A 186 18.12 2.21 -12.57
C LEU A 186 17.03 1.35 -13.21
N LEU A 187 16.41 0.46 -12.45
CA LEU A 187 15.30 -0.37 -12.94
C LEU A 187 14.07 0.47 -13.28
N PHE A 188 13.75 1.47 -12.47
CA PHE A 188 12.64 2.39 -12.73
C PHE A 188 12.86 3.19 -14.01
N ILE A 189 14.05 3.77 -14.19
CA ILE A 189 14.42 4.48 -15.41
C ILE A 189 14.41 3.55 -16.62
N GLY A 190 14.98 2.35 -16.48
CA GLY A 190 15.00 1.33 -17.55
C GLY A 190 13.59 0.94 -18.02
N SER A 191 12.64 0.83 -17.10
CA SER A 191 11.24 0.52 -17.42
C SER A 191 10.55 1.63 -18.23
N LEU A 192 10.85 2.90 -17.93
CA LEU A 192 10.32 4.05 -18.67
C LEU A 192 10.82 4.09 -20.12
N PHE A 193 12.11 3.82 -20.35
CA PHE A 193 12.71 3.78 -21.70
C PHE A 193 12.29 2.54 -22.49
N GLY A 194 12.07 1.40 -21.83
CA GLY A 194 11.61 0.17 -22.47
C GLY A 194 10.21 0.30 -23.09
N ASN A 195 9.31 0.97 -22.40
CA ASN A 195 7.95 1.23 -22.90
C ASN A 195 7.93 2.17 -24.10
N LYS A 196 8.76 3.22 -24.10
CA LYS A 196 8.85 4.18 -25.23
C LYS A 196 9.34 3.52 -26.53
N LYS A 197 10.22 2.50 -26.45
CA LYS A 197 10.66 1.75 -27.63
C LYS A 197 9.55 0.86 -28.20
N ARG A 198 8.64 0.34 -27.38
CA ARG A 198 7.52 -0.49 -27.86
C ARG A 198 6.45 0.35 -28.57
N GLU A 199 6.18 1.56 -28.10
CA GLU A 199 5.24 2.50 -28.75
C GLU A 199 5.76 3.02 -30.10
N LEU A 200 7.09 3.09 -30.28
CA LEU A 200 7.70 3.52 -31.56
C LEU A 200 7.85 2.36 -32.57
N ALA A 201 7.64 1.12 -32.15
CA ALA A 201 7.76 -0.08 -32.99
C ALA A 201 6.40 -0.69 -33.37
N SER A 202 5.28 -0.17 -32.83
CA SER A 202 3.90 -0.51 -33.16
C SER A 202 3.28 0.53 -34.10
#